data_3043dbf8521d7b060c83ef6d64c9b20b
#
_entry.id   3043dbf8521d7b060c83ef6d64c9b20b
#
_cell.length_a   1.000
_cell.length_b   1.000
_cell.length_c   1.000
_cell.angle_alpha   90.00
_cell.angle_beta   90.00
_cell.angle_gamma   90.00
#
_symmetry.space_group_name_H-M   'P 1'
#
loop_
_entity.id
_entity.type
_entity.pdbx_description
1 polymer ?
#
loop_
_entity_poly.entity_id
_entity_poly.type
_entity_poly.pdbx_seq_one_letter_code
_entity_poly.pdbx_strand_id
1 'polypeptide(L)'
;MKPLLFNRGFFIILKEKMTTRDYYISENRGETLGIVTEQSSAEERFQNSTIRPILKLQNDLLIAVFKNYVSKHKNDFYTYSVEKKLQFIENAIQKDIKFRNSLKGIVIGLFTLDEYYDYIQNSSNLNKRMMNLVIERLKSQVQLFELE
;
A
#
# COMPACT_ATOMS: atom_id res chain seq x y z
N MET A 1 -21.24 9.04 7.36
CA MET A 1 -21.68 9.44 8.70
C MET A 1 -20.50 9.36 9.66
N LYS A 2 -20.30 10.40 10.43
CA LYS A 2 -19.13 10.48 11.32
C LYS A 2 -19.43 9.88 12.68
N PRO A 3 -18.55 9.03 13.20
CA PRO A 3 -18.76 8.37 14.48
C PRO A 3 -18.60 9.29 15.70
N LEU A 4 -18.33 10.56 15.51
CA LEU A 4 -18.00 11.51 16.57
C LEU A 4 -19.07 11.71 17.62
N LEU A 5 -20.30 11.45 17.26
CA LEU A 5 -21.45 11.65 18.13
C LEU A 5 -21.86 10.35 18.83
N PHE A 6 -21.07 9.31 18.65
CA PHE A 6 -21.47 8.00 19.13
C PHE A 6 -21.12 7.80 20.58
N ASN A 7 -22.13 7.39 21.33
CA ASN A 7 -21.91 6.83 22.63
C ASN A 7 -21.32 5.40 22.50
N ARG A 8 -20.95 4.82 23.62
CA ARG A 8 -20.41 3.47 23.67
C ARG A 8 -21.30 2.42 23.00
N GLY A 9 -22.62 2.54 23.15
CA GLY A 9 -23.57 1.60 22.57
C GLY A 9 -23.57 1.63 21.04
N PHE A 10 -23.49 2.81 20.44
CA PHE A 10 -23.43 2.95 18.99
C PHE A 10 -22.12 2.38 18.43
N PHE A 11 -21.03 2.59 19.10
CA PHE A 11 -19.72 2.05 18.71
C PHE A 11 -19.72 0.52 18.74
N ILE A 12 -20.34 -0.08 19.75
CA ILE A 12 -20.50 -1.54 19.84
C ILE A 12 -21.35 -2.06 18.68
N ILE A 13 -22.45 -1.39 18.34
CA ILE A 13 -23.31 -1.77 17.22
C ILE A 13 -22.56 -1.72 15.89
N LEU A 14 -21.72 -0.72 15.67
CA LEU A 14 -20.87 -0.64 14.48
C LEU A 14 -19.88 -1.78 14.40
N LYS A 15 -19.24 -2.13 15.50
CA LYS A 15 -18.33 -3.28 15.57
C LYS A 15 -19.02 -4.59 15.25
N GLU A 16 -20.23 -4.78 15.74
CA GLU A 16 -21.06 -5.97 15.49
C GLU A 16 -21.44 -6.11 14.02
N LYS A 17 -21.53 -5.00 13.28
CA LYS A 17 -21.84 -5.00 11.84
C LYS A 17 -20.62 -5.23 10.94
N MET A 18 -19.41 -5.12 11.48
CA MET A 18 -18.20 -5.38 10.73
C MET A 18 -17.97 -6.87 10.59
N THR A 19 -17.42 -7.28 9.46
CA THR A 19 -16.89 -8.63 9.33
C THR A 19 -15.70 -8.82 10.29
N THR A 20 -15.47 -10.06 10.68
CA THR A 20 -14.30 -10.40 11.50
C THR A 20 -13.00 -9.94 10.83
N ARG A 21 -12.91 -10.13 9.52
CA ARG A 21 -11.77 -9.68 8.71
C ARG A 21 -11.56 -8.16 8.82
N ASP A 22 -12.60 -7.38 8.59
CA ASP A 22 -12.51 -5.92 8.61
C ASP A 22 -12.15 -5.40 10.01
N TYR A 23 -12.67 -6.05 11.04
CA TYR A 23 -12.31 -5.72 12.41
C TYR A 23 -10.81 -5.88 12.66
N TYR A 24 -10.24 -7.02 12.26
CA TYR A 24 -8.79 -7.25 12.39
C TYR A 24 -7.96 -6.25 11.61
N ILE A 25 -8.37 -5.94 10.41
CA ILE A 25 -7.69 -4.95 9.58
C ILE A 25 -7.71 -3.58 10.26
N SER A 26 -8.87 -3.13 10.70
CA SER A 26 -9.03 -1.83 11.34
C SER A 26 -8.22 -1.70 12.63
N GLU A 27 -8.11 -2.76 13.41
CA GLU A 27 -7.37 -2.74 14.68
C GLU A 27 -5.84 -2.77 14.48
N ASN A 28 -5.35 -3.38 13.41
CA ASN A 28 -3.92 -3.66 13.26
C ASN A 28 -3.22 -2.87 12.17
N ARG A 29 -3.96 -2.24 11.28
CA ARG A 29 -3.38 -1.55 10.11
C ARG A 29 -2.70 -0.23 10.47
N GLY A 30 -3.09 0.38 11.57
CA GLY A 30 -2.55 1.67 11.98
C GLY A 30 -3.38 2.85 11.51
N GLU A 31 -2.94 4.03 11.92
CA GLU A 31 -3.66 5.28 11.71
C GLU A 31 -3.30 5.95 10.38
N THR A 32 -4.09 6.94 10.00
CA THR A 32 -3.82 7.80 8.84
C THR A 32 -2.40 8.36 8.89
N LEU A 33 -1.70 8.29 7.78
CA LEU A 33 -0.37 8.85 7.57
C LEU A 33 -0.42 9.94 6.53
N GLY A 34 0.16 11.08 6.86
CA GLY A 34 0.10 12.27 6.03
C GLY A 34 -1.02 13.22 6.48
N ILE A 35 -1.19 14.28 5.73
CA ILE A 35 -2.15 15.36 6.06
C ILE A 35 -3.46 15.11 5.35
N VAL A 36 -4.55 15.07 6.10
CA VAL A 36 -5.91 15.03 5.57
C VAL A 36 -6.68 16.22 6.13
N THR A 37 -7.14 17.09 5.23
CA THR A 37 -7.90 18.29 5.55
C THR A 37 -9.24 18.28 4.80
N GLU A 38 -10.08 19.26 5.06
CA GLU A 38 -11.33 19.43 4.32
C GLU A 38 -11.10 19.73 2.84
N GLN A 39 -9.93 20.30 2.49
CA GLN A 39 -9.54 20.57 1.11
C GLN A 39 -8.90 19.37 0.42
N SER A 40 -8.60 18.31 1.14
CA SER A 40 -8.02 17.10 0.55
C SER A 40 -9.02 16.46 -0.43
N SER A 41 -8.53 16.06 -1.60
CA SER A 41 -9.35 15.28 -2.55
C SER A 41 -9.70 13.91 -1.98
N ALA A 42 -10.73 13.28 -2.54
CA ALA A 42 -11.10 11.91 -2.17
C ALA A 42 -9.91 10.94 -2.37
N GLU A 43 -9.14 11.16 -3.43
CA GLU A 43 -7.95 10.36 -3.75
C GLU A 43 -6.84 10.54 -2.72
N GLU A 44 -6.58 11.76 -2.28
CA GLU A 44 -5.61 12.04 -1.22
C GLU A 44 -6.04 11.42 0.11
N ARG A 45 -7.32 11.51 0.44
CA ARG A 45 -7.87 10.89 1.65
C ARG A 45 -7.67 9.39 1.63
N PHE A 46 -8.00 8.75 0.53
CA PHE A 46 -7.81 7.31 0.36
C PHE A 46 -6.34 6.95 0.44
N GLN A 47 -5.47 7.71 -0.22
CA GLN A 47 -4.03 7.50 -0.16
C GLN A 47 -3.51 7.53 1.28
N ASN A 48 -3.85 8.57 2.03
CA ASN A 48 -3.28 8.81 3.35
C ASN A 48 -3.95 8.00 4.45
N SER A 49 -5.23 7.68 4.30
CA SER A 49 -5.99 6.91 5.30
C SER A 49 -5.93 5.40 5.07
N THR A 50 -5.72 4.95 3.84
CA THR A 50 -5.78 3.53 3.47
C THR A 50 -4.46 3.02 2.94
N ILE A 51 -3.93 3.61 1.87
CA ILE A 51 -2.75 3.06 1.19
C ILE A 51 -1.49 3.20 2.04
N ARG A 52 -1.19 4.37 2.57
CA ARG A 52 0.03 4.60 3.35
C ARG A 52 0.14 3.72 4.60
N PRO A 53 -0.91 3.57 5.43
CA PRO A 53 -0.86 2.63 6.55
C PRO A 53 -0.61 1.18 6.12
N ILE A 54 -1.20 0.75 5.01
CA ILE A 54 -0.99 -0.59 4.47
C ILE A 54 0.47 -0.77 4.04
N LEU A 55 1.04 0.19 3.32
CA LEU A 55 2.43 0.10 2.87
C LEU A 55 3.39 0.06 4.05
N LYS A 56 3.10 0.80 5.11
CA LYS A 56 3.89 0.75 6.33
C LYS A 56 3.84 -0.65 6.97
N LEU A 57 2.65 -1.22 7.09
CA LEU A 57 2.47 -2.56 7.65
C LEU A 57 3.14 -3.64 6.79
N GLN A 58 3.03 -3.52 5.47
CA GLN A 58 3.53 -4.49 4.50
C GLN A 58 5.00 -4.25 4.08
N ASN A 59 5.67 -3.30 4.70
CA ASN A 59 7.01 -2.89 4.25
C ASN A 59 7.99 -4.07 4.13
N ASP A 60 8.09 -4.89 5.15
CA ASP A 60 9.03 -6.01 5.17
C ASP A 60 8.68 -7.05 4.10
N LEU A 61 7.39 -7.29 3.89
CA LEU A 61 6.93 -8.19 2.83
C LEU A 61 7.28 -7.61 1.45
N LEU A 62 7.06 -6.33 1.23
CA LEU A 62 7.40 -5.68 -0.05
C LEU A 62 8.89 -5.78 -0.36
N ILE A 63 9.75 -5.58 0.64
CA ILE A 63 11.20 -5.75 0.51
C ILE A 63 11.53 -7.19 0.12
N ALA A 64 10.98 -8.17 0.83
CA ALA A 64 11.21 -9.59 0.55
C ALA A 64 10.72 -9.98 -0.84
N VAL A 65 9.55 -9.51 -1.25
CA VAL A 65 8.98 -9.76 -2.58
C VAL A 65 9.87 -9.17 -3.67
N PHE A 66 10.39 -7.97 -3.48
CA PHE A 66 11.30 -7.36 -4.44
C PHE A 66 12.63 -8.12 -4.54
N LYS A 67 13.22 -8.51 -3.42
CA LYS A 67 14.43 -9.34 -3.41
C LYS A 67 14.22 -10.66 -4.17
N ASN A 68 13.08 -11.29 -3.97
CA ASN A 68 12.74 -12.52 -4.71
C ASN A 68 12.57 -12.24 -6.21
N TYR A 69 11.95 -11.14 -6.57
CA TYR A 69 11.83 -10.72 -7.97
C TYR A 69 13.19 -10.57 -8.64
N VAL A 70 14.11 -9.86 -7.99
CA VAL A 70 15.49 -9.68 -8.50
C VAL A 70 16.17 -11.03 -8.68
N SER A 71 16.05 -11.94 -7.73
CA SER A 71 16.71 -13.24 -7.78
C SER A 71 16.20 -14.15 -8.89
N LYS A 72 14.94 -14.00 -9.30
CA LYS A 72 14.30 -14.81 -10.35
C LYS A 72 14.55 -14.28 -11.76
N HIS A 73 14.98 -13.05 -11.89
CA HIS A 73 15.24 -12.44 -13.19
C HIS A 73 16.76 -12.39 -13.43
N LYS A 74 17.18 -12.78 -14.64
CA LYS A 74 18.59 -12.67 -15.04
C LYS A 74 18.97 -11.21 -15.15
N ASN A 75 19.77 -10.74 -14.23
CA ASN A 75 20.23 -9.36 -14.19
C ASN A 75 21.47 -9.24 -13.29
N ASP A 76 22.11 -8.10 -13.34
CA ASP A 76 23.27 -7.76 -12.51
C ASP A 76 22.92 -6.72 -11.44
N PHE A 77 21.70 -6.73 -10.97
CA PHE A 77 21.14 -5.70 -10.08
C PHE A 77 22.06 -5.35 -8.93
N TYR A 78 22.61 -6.35 -8.26
CA TYR A 78 23.45 -6.12 -7.08
C TYR A 78 24.80 -5.44 -7.41
N THR A 79 25.20 -5.46 -8.67
CA THR A 79 26.41 -4.76 -9.14
C THR A 79 26.14 -3.35 -9.63
N TYR A 80 24.88 -2.97 -9.76
CA TYR A 80 24.48 -1.66 -10.27
C TYR A 80 24.85 -0.54 -9.30
N SER A 81 25.10 0.65 -9.85
CA SER A 81 25.13 1.88 -9.07
C SER A 81 23.78 2.13 -8.41
N VAL A 82 23.76 2.98 -7.39
CA VAL A 82 22.50 3.36 -6.73
C VAL A 82 21.50 3.91 -7.73
N GLU A 83 21.92 4.80 -8.62
CA GLU A 83 21.03 5.37 -9.66
C GLU A 83 20.43 4.29 -10.56
N LYS A 84 21.22 3.33 -10.96
CA LYS A 84 20.77 2.23 -11.80
C LYS A 84 19.84 1.27 -11.05
N LYS A 85 20.07 1.05 -9.77
CA LYS A 85 19.15 0.30 -8.91
C LYS A 85 17.79 1.00 -8.80
N LEU A 86 17.79 2.31 -8.58
CA LEU A 86 16.55 3.10 -8.52
C LEU A 86 15.77 3.01 -9.82
N GLN A 87 16.44 3.11 -10.94
CA GLN A 87 15.85 2.95 -12.26
C GLN A 87 15.26 1.56 -12.49
N PHE A 88 15.98 0.53 -12.06
CA PHE A 88 15.52 -0.86 -12.15
C PHE A 88 14.24 -1.07 -11.34
N ILE A 89 14.17 -0.56 -10.12
CA ILE A 89 12.96 -0.64 -9.28
C ILE A 89 11.75 -0.04 -10.00
N GLU A 90 11.90 1.17 -10.51
CA GLU A 90 10.83 1.86 -11.21
C GLU A 90 10.38 1.11 -12.46
N ASN A 91 11.32 0.69 -13.29
CA ASN A 91 11.03 -0.03 -14.52
C ASN A 91 10.37 -1.40 -14.25
N ALA A 92 10.82 -2.13 -13.25
CA ALA A 92 10.25 -3.42 -12.89
C ALA A 92 8.76 -3.29 -12.55
N ILE A 93 8.42 -2.30 -11.73
CA ILE A 93 7.03 -2.09 -11.27
C ILE A 93 6.17 -1.52 -12.38
N GLN A 94 6.71 -0.60 -13.19
CA GLN A 94 5.93 0.03 -14.25
C GLN A 94 5.71 -0.87 -15.47
N LYS A 95 6.68 -1.71 -15.81
CA LYS A 95 6.69 -2.46 -17.08
C LYS A 95 6.32 -3.92 -16.94
N ASP A 96 6.62 -4.56 -15.82
CA ASP A 96 6.27 -5.96 -15.59
C ASP A 96 4.87 -6.05 -15.00
N ILE A 97 3.89 -6.36 -15.87
CA ILE A 97 2.47 -6.38 -15.50
C ILE A 97 2.18 -7.43 -14.43
N LYS A 98 2.79 -8.60 -14.51
CA LYS A 98 2.59 -9.67 -13.51
C LYS A 98 3.09 -9.23 -12.14
N PHE A 99 4.28 -8.66 -12.10
CA PHE A 99 4.86 -8.16 -10.86
C PHE A 99 4.03 -7.02 -10.28
N ARG A 100 3.66 -6.06 -11.11
CA ARG A 100 2.80 -4.95 -10.73
C ARG A 100 1.47 -5.43 -10.15
N ASN A 101 0.83 -6.40 -10.78
CA ASN A 101 -0.44 -6.95 -10.29
C ASN A 101 -0.27 -7.69 -8.95
N SER A 102 0.83 -8.39 -8.75
CA SER A 102 1.09 -9.04 -7.47
C SER A 102 1.27 -8.02 -6.33
N LEU A 103 1.96 -6.91 -6.59
CA LEU A 103 2.11 -5.82 -5.63
C LEU A 103 0.77 -5.16 -5.30
N LYS A 104 -0.07 -4.93 -6.32
CA LYS A 104 -1.43 -4.44 -6.08
C LYS A 104 -2.23 -5.36 -5.17
N GLY A 105 -2.15 -6.66 -5.40
CA GLY A 105 -2.82 -7.65 -4.56
C GLY A 105 -2.37 -7.62 -3.10
N ILE A 106 -1.09 -7.41 -2.86
CA ILE A 106 -0.55 -7.25 -1.50
C ILE A 106 -1.16 -6.06 -0.78
N VAL A 107 -1.35 -4.96 -1.48
CA VAL A 107 -1.96 -3.75 -0.93
C VAL A 107 -3.47 -3.92 -0.76
N ILE A 108 -4.16 -4.31 -1.83
CA ILE A 108 -5.63 -4.46 -1.85
C ILE A 108 -6.09 -5.50 -0.84
N GLY A 109 -5.30 -6.53 -0.60
CA GLY A 109 -5.62 -7.57 0.37
C GLY A 109 -5.86 -7.07 1.79
N LEU A 110 -5.42 -5.87 2.13
CA LEU A 110 -5.65 -5.24 3.42
C LEU A 110 -6.66 -4.08 3.39
N PHE A 111 -7.38 -3.92 2.30
CA PHE A 111 -8.54 -3.01 2.29
C PHE A 111 -9.68 -3.62 3.11
N THR A 112 -10.41 -2.78 3.82
CA THR A 112 -11.74 -3.17 4.30
C THR A 112 -12.71 -3.27 3.11
N LEU A 113 -13.86 -3.90 3.32
CA LEU A 113 -14.86 -4.02 2.26
C LEU A 113 -15.33 -2.64 1.77
N ASP A 114 -15.56 -1.70 2.69
CA ASP A 114 -15.96 -0.34 2.32
C ASP A 114 -14.89 0.35 1.50
N GLU A 115 -13.63 0.20 1.87
CA GLU A 115 -12.51 0.75 1.10
C GLU A 115 -12.41 0.12 -0.28
N TYR A 116 -12.65 -1.17 -0.39
CA TYR A 116 -12.66 -1.83 -1.69
C TYR A 116 -13.78 -1.29 -2.59
N TYR A 117 -14.97 -1.08 -2.05
CA TYR A 117 -16.07 -0.49 -2.81
C TYR A 117 -15.75 0.94 -3.28
N ASP A 118 -15.10 1.73 -2.45
CA ASP A 118 -14.61 3.06 -2.85
C ASP A 118 -13.54 2.96 -3.94
N TYR A 119 -12.61 2.03 -3.77
CA TYR A 119 -11.52 1.81 -4.72
C TYR A 119 -12.04 1.48 -6.12
N ILE A 120 -13.00 0.59 -6.27
CA ILE A 120 -13.50 0.19 -7.59
C ILE A 120 -14.23 1.32 -8.32
N GLN A 121 -14.67 2.37 -7.63
CA GLN A 121 -15.26 3.56 -8.25
C GLN A 121 -14.22 4.44 -8.95
N ASN A 122 -12.94 4.32 -8.60
CA ASN A 122 -11.86 5.15 -9.14
C ASN A 122 -10.54 4.38 -9.21
N SER A 123 -10.60 3.13 -9.63
CA SER A 123 -9.45 2.21 -9.58
C SER A 123 -8.27 2.69 -10.43
N SER A 124 -8.51 3.30 -11.58
CA SER A 124 -7.44 3.76 -12.46
C SER A 124 -6.53 4.78 -11.78
N ASN A 125 -7.11 5.82 -11.19
CA ASN A 125 -6.34 6.86 -10.50
C ASN A 125 -5.71 6.35 -9.20
N LEU A 126 -6.44 5.55 -8.44
CA LEU A 126 -5.93 4.98 -7.21
C LEU A 126 -4.81 3.98 -7.44
N ASN A 127 -4.87 3.21 -8.53
CA ASN A 127 -3.77 2.32 -8.93
C ASN A 127 -2.49 3.08 -9.24
N LYS A 128 -2.59 4.21 -9.94
CA LYS A 128 -1.42 5.06 -10.20
C LYS A 128 -0.78 5.56 -8.91
N ARG A 129 -1.59 6.07 -7.99
CA ARG A 129 -1.11 6.54 -6.69
C ARG A 129 -0.47 5.41 -5.89
N MET A 130 -1.13 4.26 -5.85
CA MET A 130 -0.65 3.07 -5.15
C MET A 130 0.72 2.63 -5.67
N MET A 131 0.87 2.49 -6.98
CA MET A 131 2.13 2.05 -7.57
C MET A 131 3.24 3.08 -7.39
N ASN A 132 2.94 4.36 -7.51
CA ASN A 132 3.93 5.41 -7.24
C ASN A 132 4.42 5.35 -5.79
N LEU A 133 3.53 5.13 -4.84
CA LEU A 133 3.91 5.00 -3.44
C LEU A 133 4.75 3.75 -3.15
N VAL A 134 4.42 2.62 -3.80
CA VAL A 134 5.23 1.40 -3.71
C VAL A 134 6.63 1.64 -4.27
N ILE A 135 6.73 2.27 -5.45
CA ILE A 135 8.00 2.62 -6.07
C ILE A 135 8.83 3.53 -5.14
N GLU A 136 8.24 4.60 -4.64
CA GLU A 136 8.92 5.52 -3.74
C GLU A 136 9.42 4.82 -2.48
N ARG A 137 8.59 3.95 -1.91
CA ARG A 137 8.95 3.22 -0.69
C ARG A 137 10.14 2.29 -0.93
N LEU A 138 10.13 1.53 -2.01
CA LEU A 138 11.25 0.65 -2.35
C LEU A 138 12.51 1.44 -2.68
N LYS A 139 12.39 2.52 -3.43
CA LYS A 139 13.53 3.40 -3.73
C LYS A 139 14.15 4.00 -2.47
N SER A 140 13.32 4.44 -1.52
CA SER A 140 13.81 5.04 -0.27
C SER A 140 14.59 4.07 0.59
N GLN A 141 14.47 2.78 0.34
CA GLN A 141 15.13 1.70 1.07
C GLN A 141 16.14 0.93 0.20
N VAL A 142 16.64 1.55 -0.85
CA VAL A 142 17.55 0.90 -1.81
C VAL A 142 18.80 0.31 -1.16
N GLN A 143 19.26 0.90 -0.05
CA GLN A 143 20.40 0.39 0.71
C GLN A 143 20.19 -1.01 1.29
N LEU A 144 18.94 -1.46 1.40
CA LEU A 144 18.64 -2.82 1.86
C LEU A 144 18.81 -3.88 0.75
N PHE A 145 18.96 -3.46 -0.50
CA PHE A 145 19.10 -4.35 -1.65
C PHE A 145 20.58 -4.54 -1.98
N GLU A 146 21.28 -5.22 -1.08
CA GLU A 146 22.68 -5.61 -1.24
C GLU A 146 22.82 -7.11 -0.95
N LEU A 147 23.86 -7.71 -1.52
CA LEU A 147 24.23 -9.08 -1.18
C LEU A 147 24.81 -9.11 0.24
N GLU A 148 24.36 -10.05 1.06
CA GLU A 148 24.89 -10.32 2.39
C GLU A 148 26.23 -11.07 2.27
#